data_2054f50001a9533451496e38f6b9fde2
#
_entry.id   2054f50001a9533451496e38f6b9fde2
#
_cell.length_a   1.000
_cell.length_b   1.000
_cell.length_c   1.000
_cell.angle_alpha   90.00
_cell.angle_beta   90.00
_cell.angle_gamma   90.00
#
_symmetry.space_group_name_H-M   'P 1'
#
loop_
_entity.id
_entity.type
_entity.pdbx_description
1 polymer ?
#
loop_
_entity_poly.entity_id
_entity_poly.type
_entity_poly.pdbx_seq_one_letter_code
_entity_poly.pdbx_strand_id
1 'polypeptide(L)'
;MDTKYEFGKDKEDVITLIDEIHTPDSSRYFYKEDYQQKQNNGEKQKQLSKEFVRQWLIENGFQGKDGQAIPFMSEEFVASVSERYIELFEHITGEEFVKQEVDDVLKRVENNILNYLK
;
A
#
# COMPACT_ATOMS: atom_id res chain seq x y z
N MET A 1 6.80 2.51 -11.45
CA MET A 1 5.82 1.64 -10.80
C MET A 1 6.02 0.22 -11.31
N ASP A 2 5.90 -0.78 -10.45
CA ASP A 2 5.94 -2.21 -10.77
C ASP A 2 4.63 -2.83 -10.27
N THR A 3 3.90 -3.52 -11.13
CA THR A 3 2.58 -4.07 -10.82
C THR A 3 2.30 -5.31 -11.67
N LYS A 4 1.35 -6.12 -11.23
CA LYS A 4 0.81 -7.29 -11.92
C LYS A 4 -0.65 -7.02 -12.25
N TYR A 5 -1.06 -7.38 -13.46
CA TYR A 5 -2.46 -7.37 -13.86
C TYR A 5 -2.97 -8.79 -14.05
N GLU A 6 -4.20 -9.01 -13.65
CA GLU A 6 -4.92 -10.25 -13.91
C GLU A 6 -6.13 -9.99 -14.80
N PHE A 7 -6.34 -10.86 -15.77
CA PHE A 7 -7.44 -10.76 -16.73
C PHE A 7 -8.25 -12.04 -16.72
N GLY A 8 -9.54 -11.87 -16.83
CA GLY A 8 -10.50 -12.95 -17.03
C GLY A 8 -11.35 -12.69 -18.28
N LYS A 9 -12.16 -13.66 -18.63
CA LYS A 9 -13.22 -13.50 -19.63
C LYS A 9 -14.57 -13.62 -18.94
N ASP A 10 -15.49 -12.73 -19.28
CA ASP A 10 -16.86 -12.84 -18.84
C ASP A 10 -17.65 -13.88 -19.69
N LYS A 11 -18.92 -14.03 -19.40
CA LYS A 11 -19.79 -14.98 -20.13
C LYS A 11 -20.06 -14.60 -21.59
N GLU A 12 -19.79 -13.37 -21.98
CA GLU A 12 -19.83 -12.84 -23.34
C GLU A 12 -18.46 -12.93 -24.06
N ASP A 13 -17.46 -13.61 -23.45
CA ASP A 13 -16.10 -13.77 -23.95
C ASP A 13 -15.29 -12.44 -24.02
N VAL A 14 -15.73 -11.41 -23.31
CA VAL A 14 -15.05 -10.11 -23.23
C VAL A 14 -13.91 -10.18 -22.21
N ILE A 15 -12.72 -9.74 -22.62
CA ILE A 15 -11.56 -9.66 -21.72
C ILE A 15 -11.81 -8.53 -20.71
N THR A 16 -11.81 -8.89 -19.43
CA THR A 16 -12.07 -7.97 -18.32
C THR A 16 -10.90 -8.00 -17.37
N LEU A 17 -10.45 -6.82 -16.93
CA LEU A 17 -9.49 -6.70 -15.86
C LEU A 17 -10.15 -7.14 -14.55
N ILE A 18 -9.53 -8.10 -13.88
CA ILE A 18 -9.97 -8.64 -12.60
C ILE A 18 -8.94 -8.35 -11.53
N ASP A 19 -9.35 -8.52 -10.26
CA ASP A 19 -8.54 -8.20 -9.11
C ASP A 19 -8.24 -6.70 -8.97
N GLU A 20 -7.57 -6.33 -7.88
CA GLU A 20 -7.23 -4.93 -7.59
C GLU A 20 -6.11 -4.40 -8.49
N ILE A 21 -6.15 -3.11 -8.78
CA ILE A 21 -5.11 -2.39 -9.51
C ILE A 21 -4.58 -1.23 -8.69
N HIS A 22 -3.27 -0.99 -8.78
CA HIS A 22 -2.60 0.22 -8.29
C HIS A 22 -2.87 0.59 -6.83
N THR A 23 -2.92 -0.40 -5.95
CA THR A 23 -2.95 -0.15 -4.50
C THR A 23 -1.54 -0.18 -3.91
N PRO A 24 -1.30 0.38 -2.72
CA PRO A 24 -0.02 0.24 -2.01
C PRO A 24 0.33 -1.21 -1.68
N ASP A 25 -0.65 -2.11 -1.69
CA ASP A 25 -0.47 -3.54 -1.44
C ASP A 25 -0.10 -4.30 -2.71
N SER A 26 -0.77 -4.05 -3.83
CA SER A 26 -0.60 -4.78 -5.09
C SER A 26 0.53 -4.22 -5.96
N SER A 27 0.95 -2.98 -5.75
CA SER A 27 1.91 -2.28 -6.60
C SER A 27 3.08 -1.71 -5.82
N ARG A 28 4.23 -1.57 -6.50
CA ARG A 28 5.41 -0.89 -5.98
C ARG A 28 5.57 0.45 -6.67
N TYR A 29 5.62 1.52 -5.88
CA TYR A 29 5.82 2.87 -6.36
C TYR A 29 7.22 3.35 -6.00
N PHE A 30 7.90 3.96 -6.94
CA PHE A 30 9.27 4.44 -6.79
C PHE A 30 9.32 5.94 -7.03
N TYR A 31 10.21 6.63 -6.32
CA TYR A 31 10.49 8.02 -6.61
C TYR A 31 11.19 8.14 -7.96
N LYS A 32 10.75 9.09 -8.77
CA LYS A 32 11.24 9.26 -10.14
C LYS A 32 12.63 9.88 -10.19
N GLU A 33 12.92 10.79 -9.27
CA GLU A 33 14.10 11.68 -9.32
C GLU A 33 15.42 10.89 -9.35
N ASP A 34 15.56 9.89 -8.49
CA ASP A 34 16.79 9.11 -8.35
C ASP A 34 16.68 7.67 -8.85
N TYR A 35 15.53 7.30 -9.43
CA TYR A 35 15.26 5.94 -9.88
C TYR A 35 16.34 5.41 -10.84
N GLN A 36 16.64 6.16 -11.89
CA GLN A 36 17.58 5.72 -12.92
C GLN A 36 19.00 5.62 -12.39
N GLN A 37 19.42 6.55 -11.55
CA GLN A 37 20.76 6.52 -10.95
C GLN A 37 20.92 5.30 -10.05
N LYS A 38 19.97 5.04 -9.15
CA LYS A 38 19.99 3.87 -8.27
C LYS A 38 19.94 2.56 -9.04
N GLN A 39 19.12 2.52 -10.11
CA GLN A 39 19.04 1.33 -10.98
C GLN A 39 20.39 1.04 -11.65
N ASN A 40 21.07 2.05 -12.17
CA ASN A 40 22.38 1.91 -12.81
C ASN A 40 23.46 1.46 -11.83
N ASN A 41 23.37 1.90 -10.57
CA ASN A 41 24.33 1.57 -9.51
C ASN A 41 24.02 0.23 -8.81
N GLY A 42 22.90 -0.42 -9.13
CA GLY A 42 22.43 -1.61 -8.40
C GLY A 42 22.01 -1.34 -6.96
N GLU A 43 21.68 -0.10 -6.63
CA GLU A 43 21.24 0.32 -5.31
C GLU A 43 19.75 0.01 -5.08
N LYS A 44 19.38 -0.18 -3.80
CA LYS A 44 17.98 -0.36 -3.43
C LYS A 44 17.17 0.91 -3.71
N GLN A 45 16.03 0.75 -4.37
CA GLN A 45 15.10 1.84 -4.61
C GLN A 45 14.36 2.24 -3.31
N LYS A 46 14.17 3.53 -3.11
CA LYS A 46 13.23 4.03 -2.12
C LYS A 46 11.81 3.84 -2.68
N GLN A 47 10.97 3.13 -1.95
CA GLN A 47 9.64 2.78 -2.43
C GLN A 47 8.56 3.05 -1.37
N LEU A 48 7.36 3.34 -1.88
CA LEU A 48 6.15 3.58 -1.11
C LEU A 48 5.20 2.38 -1.33
N SER A 49 5.38 1.32 -0.54
CA SER A 49 4.58 0.09 -0.62
C SER A 49 4.79 -0.77 0.63
N LYS A 50 4.03 -1.85 0.76
CA LYS A 50 4.19 -2.84 1.84
C LYS A 50 5.60 -3.45 1.93
N GLU A 51 6.38 -3.41 0.87
CA GLU A 51 7.74 -3.95 0.83
C GLU A 51 8.66 -3.28 1.88
N PHE A 52 8.38 -2.04 2.26
CA PHE A 52 9.09 -1.37 3.34
C PHE A 52 8.95 -2.13 4.67
N VAL A 53 7.72 -2.52 5.04
CA VAL A 53 7.47 -3.29 6.25
C VAL A 53 8.08 -4.68 6.14
N ARG A 54 7.97 -5.31 4.98
CA ARG A 54 8.55 -6.63 4.72
C ARG A 54 10.08 -6.62 4.88
N GLN A 55 10.76 -5.62 4.36
CA GLN A 55 12.21 -5.48 4.51
C GLN A 55 12.61 -5.28 5.97
N TRP A 56 11.89 -4.42 6.68
CA TRP A 56 12.11 -4.21 8.10
C TRP A 56 11.93 -5.53 8.90
N LEU A 57 10.89 -6.30 8.61
CA LEU A 57 10.68 -7.61 9.25
C LEU A 57 11.85 -8.56 9.01
N ILE A 58 12.34 -8.63 7.77
CA ILE A 58 13.50 -9.47 7.41
C ILE A 58 14.75 -9.03 8.16
N GLU A 59 15.02 -7.74 8.23
CA GLU A 59 16.17 -7.17 8.93
C GLU A 59 16.12 -7.41 10.44
N ASN A 60 14.89 -7.55 11.00
CA ASN A 60 14.64 -7.93 12.40
C ASN A 60 14.44 -9.44 12.60
N GLY A 61 14.87 -10.27 11.65
CA GLY A 61 14.92 -11.72 11.78
C GLY A 61 13.60 -12.46 11.51
N PHE A 62 12.58 -11.79 11.01
CA PHE A 62 11.28 -12.39 10.72
C PHE A 62 11.04 -12.53 9.21
N GLN A 63 10.80 -13.75 8.76
CA GLN A 63 10.50 -14.09 7.37
C GLN A 63 9.22 -14.94 7.22
N GLY A 64 8.45 -15.09 8.30
CA GLY A 64 7.26 -15.92 8.31
C GLY A 64 7.52 -17.42 8.34
N LYS A 65 8.71 -17.84 8.79
CA LYS A 65 9.06 -19.26 8.94
C LYS A 65 8.64 -19.78 10.33
N ASP A 66 8.41 -21.09 10.40
CA ASP A 66 8.08 -21.76 11.65
C ASP A 66 9.13 -21.48 12.73
N GLY A 67 8.67 -21.21 13.95
CA GLY A 67 9.52 -20.91 15.10
C GLY A 67 10.05 -19.49 15.18
N GLN A 68 9.75 -18.62 14.24
CA GLN A 68 10.08 -17.20 14.31
C GLN A 68 9.02 -16.41 15.08
N ALA A 69 9.46 -15.51 15.97
CA ALA A 69 8.57 -14.55 16.62
C ALA A 69 8.51 -13.24 15.82
N ILE A 70 7.33 -12.66 15.75
CA ILE A 70 7.15 -11.33 15.14
C ILE A 70 7.88 -10.31 16.03
N PRO A 71 8.78 -9.48 15.46
CA PRO A 71 9.48 -8.46 16.23
C PRO A 71 8.52 -7.38 16.72
N PHE A 72 8.83 -6.81 17.88
CA PHE A 72 8.06 -5.68 18.42
C PHE A 72 8.22 -4.46 17.50
N MET A 73 7.10 -3.91 17.05
CA MET A 73 7.06 -2.67 16.29
C MET A 73 6.83 -1.50 17.26
N SER A 74 7.77 -0.55 17.31
CA SER A 74 7.59 0.65 18.12
C SER A 74 6.50 1.56 17.54
N GLU A 75 5.94 2.42 18.37
CA GLU A 75 4.94 3.40 17.94
C GLU A 75 5.46 4.32 16.84
N GLU A 76 6.74 4.71 16.94
CA GLU A 76 7.40 5.54 15.92
C GLU A 76 7.51 4.80 14.58
N PHE A 77 7.82 3.49 14.60
CA PHE A 77 7.85 2.71 13.38
C PHE A 77 6.46 2.59 12.76
N VAL A 78 5.44 2.30 13.56
CA VAL A 78 4.05 2.23 13.09
C VAL A 78 3.60 3.57 12.51
N ALA A 79 3.93 4.70 13.16
CA ALA A 79 3.66 6.03 12.64
C ALA A 79 4.35 6.26 11.28
N SER A 80 5.62 5.90 11.16
CA SER A 80 6.38 6.04 9.90
C SER A 80 5.80 5.23 8.74
N VAL A 81 5.21 4.06 9.03
CA VAL A 81 4.48 3.26 8.02
C VAL A 81 3.23 4.00 7.55
N SER A 82 2.45 4.54 8.48
CA SER A 82 1.25 5.33 8.15
C SER A 82 1.58 6.56 7.32
N GLU A 83 2.62 7.30 7.69
CA GLU A 83 3.09 8.47 6.93
C GLU A 83 3.45 8.14 5.49
N ARG A 84 4.08 6.98 5.24
CA ARG A 84 4.41 6.53 3.88
C ARG A 84 3.17 6.23 3.03
N TYR A 85 2.14 5.67 3.62
CA TYR A 85 0.88 5.44 2.90
C TYR A 85 0.13 6.73 2.62
N ILE A 86 0.17 7.69 3.55
CA ILE A 86 -0.37 9.03 3.34
C ILE A 86 0.40 9.75 2.22
N GLU A 87 1.73 9.76 2.29
CA GLU A 87 2.59 10.32 1.23
C GLU A 87 2.24 9.73 -0.15
N LEU A 88 2.06 8.41 -0.23
CA LEU A 88 1.69 7.76 -1.49
C LEU A 88 0.31 8.22 -1.99
N PHE A 89 -0.68 8.29 -1.10
CA PHE A 89 -2.01 8.77 -1.44
C PHE A 89 -1.94 10.18 -2.04
N GLU A 90 -1.28 11.10 -1.35
CA GLU A 90 -1.16 12.50 -1.77
C GLU A 90 -0.41 12.66 -3.10
N HIS A 91 0.65 11.87 -3.31
CA HIS A 91 1.40 11.89 -4.57
C HIS A 91 0.62 11.33 -5.78
N ILE A 92 -0.27 10.37 -5.56
CA ILE A 92 -1.05 9.76 -6.65
C ILE A 92 -2.30 10.57 -6.95
N THR A 93 -3.02 11.00 -5.91
CA THR A 93 -4.28 11.71 -6.09
C THR A 93 -4.11 13.21 -6.30
N GLY A 94 -3.03 13.79 -5.78
CA GLY A 94 -2.84 15.23 -5.70
C GLY A 94 -3.71 15.90 -4.64
N GLU A 95 -4.34 15.10 -3.77
CA GLU A 95 -5.24 15.56 -2.71
C GLU A 95 -4.55 15.42 -1.35
N GLU A 96 -4.81 16.34 -0.44
CA GLU A 96 -4.37 16.24 0.94
C GLU A 96 -5.13 15.13 1.68
N PHE A 97 -4.41 14.28 2.40
CA PHE A 97 -5.03 13.22 3.20
C PHE A 97 -5.66 13.77 4.46
N VAL A 98 -6.99 13.74 4.55
CA VAL A 98 -7.73 14.16 5.73
C VAL A 98 -8.03 12.96 6.62
N LYS A 99 -7.35 12.90 7.78
CA LYS A 99 -7.58 11.85 8.77
C LYS A 99 -8.99 11.96 9.33
N GLN A 100 -9.74 10.88 9.21
CA GLN A 100 -11.11 10.82 9.72
C GLN A 100 -11.15 10.44 11.20
N GLU A 101 -12.19 10.92 11.88
CA GLU A 101 -12.51 10.48 13.24
C GLU A 101 -12.75 8.97 13.30
N VAL A 102 -12.17 8.32 14.32
CA VAL A 102 -12.23 6.87 14.47
C VAL A 102 -13.13 6.41 15.63
N ASP A 103 -13.70 7.33 16.38
CA ASP A 103 -14.45 7.01 17.61
C ASP A 103 -15.74 6.22 17.38
N ASP A 104 -16.38 6.39 16.22
CA ASP A 104 -17.57 5.60 15.84
C ASP A 104 -17.56 5.27 14.34
N VAL A 105 -16.63 4.40 13.95
CA VAL A 105 -16.45 4.00 12.55
C VAL A 105 -17.70 3.34 11.97
N LEU A 106 -18.39 2.50 12.75
CA LEU A 106 -19.59 1.79 12.28
C LEU A 106 -20.72 2.74 11.93
N LYS A 107 -20.99 3.70 12.81
CA LYS A 107 -22.01 4.72 12.57
C LYS A 107 -21.68 5.64 11.40
N ARG A 108 -20.39 5.98 11.23
CA ARG A 108 -19.93 6.75 10.08
C ARG A 108 -20.17 5.98 8.77
N VAL A 109 -19.84 4.70 8.74
CA VAL A 109 -20.06 3.84 7.55
C VAL A 109 -21.55 3.72 7.26
N GLU A 110 -22.38 3.45 8.27
CA GLU A 110 -23.84 3.41 8.13
C GLU A 110 -24.38 4.70 7.53
N ASN A 111 -24.02 5.85 8.10
CA ASN A 111 -24.47 7.16 7.63
C ASN A 111 -24.04 7.43 6.20
N ASN A 112 -22.82 7.07 5.82
CA ASN A 112 -22.32 7.25 4.46
C ASN A 112 -23.12 6.40 3.47
N ILE A 113 -23.40 5.14 3.80
CA ILE A 113 -24.24 4.24 2.97
C ILE A 113 -25.66 4.81 2.82
N LEU A 114 -26.30 5.20 3.94
CA LEU A 114 -27.65 5.74 3.92
C LEU A 114 -27.75 7.06 3.13
N ASN A 115 -26.71 7.87 3.15
CA ASN A 115 -26.67 9.13 2.37
C ASN A 115 -26.48 8.87 0.88
N TYR A 116 -25.71 7.84 0.52
CA TYR A 116 -25.52 7.45 -0.88
C TYR A 116 -26.77 6.84 -1.51
N LEU A 117 -27.58 6.11 -0.73
CA LEU A 117 -28.80 5.44 -1.17
C LEU A 117 -30.04 6.38 -1.26
N LYS A 118 -29.93 7.62 -0.84
CA LYS A 118 -31.00 8.65 -1.00
C LYS A 118 -30.92 9.32 -2.36
#